data_4d6c01fd4af4a460be393954db5b7f7c
#
_entry.id   4d6c01fd4af4a460be393954db5b7f7c
#
_cell.length_a   1.000
_cell.length_b   1.000
_cell.length_c   1.000
_cell.angle_alpha   90.00
_cell.angle_beta   90.00
_cell.angle_gamma   90.00
#
_symmetry.space_group_name_H-M   'P 1'
#
loop_
_entity.id
_entity.type
_entity.pdbx_description
1 polymer ?
#
loop_
_entity_poly.entity_id
_entity_poly.type
_entity_poly.pdbx_seq_one_letter_code
_entity_poly.pdbx_strand_id
1 'polypeptide(L)'
;KWGKKAAEVMPELVSFSDIAIGNEEDAEKVFGIKAPDVNVTAGKVEADAYRYVAGELSARFSSLRSISFTLRGSVSASHNTWSGVLWDQGAFYTAPQFDITHIVDRVGGGDAFSAGLIYGLLTYPEKQKALNFAVAASCLKHTISGDFNMVTVGEVEQLMAGDGSGRVSR
;
A
#
# COMPACT_ATOMS: atom_id res chain seq x y z
N LYS A 1 22.88 -4.33 10.40
CA LYS A 1 23.56 -5.44 9.70
C LYS A 1 24.53 -4.92 8.64
N TRP A 2 24.24 -3.82 7.99
CA TRP A 2 25.03 -3.26 6.87
C TRP A 2 26.02 -2.17 7.29
N GLY A 3 26.05 -1.76 8.55
CA GLY A 3 26.91 -0.69 9.06
C GLY A 3 26.58 0.72 8.55
N LYS A 4 25.45 0.87 7.80
CA LYS A 4 24.95 2.15 7.28
C LYS A 4 23.49 2.33 7.66
N LYS A 5 23.08 3.59 7.84
CA LYS A 5 21.66 3.94 8.07
C LYS A 5 20.91 3.94 6.73
N ALA A 6 19.62 3.61 6.75
CA ALA A 6 18.78 3.66 5.55
C ALA A 6 18.77 5.05 4.91
N ALA A 7 18.74 6.11 5.71
CA ALA A 7 18.79 7.49 5.24
C ALA A 7 20.09 7.87 4.49
N GLU A 8 21.16 7.10 4.63
CA GLU A 8 22.43 7.32 3.92
C GLU A 8 22.48 6.62 2.56
N VAL A 9 21.67 5.56 2.38
CA VAL A 9 21.72 4.68 1.20
C VAL A 9 20.50 4.84 0.30
N MET A 10 19.31 4.88 0.89
CA MET A 10 18.05 4.85 0.15
C MET A 10 17.82 6.05 -0.77
N PRO A 11 18.24 7.30 -0.42
CA PRO A 11 18.03 8.42 -1.34
C PRO A 11 18.69 8.23 -2.70
N GLU A 12 19.91 7.67 -2.73
CA GLU A 12 20.59 7.36 -3.99
C GLU A 12 19.82 6.29 -4.78
N LEU A 13 19.39 5.19 -4.14
CA LEU A 13 18.67 4.12 -4.80
C LEU A 13 17.31 4.59 -5.35
N VAL A 14 16.58 5.36 -4.57
CA VAL A 14 15.26 5.88 -4.99
C VAL A 14 15.38 6.87 -6.14
N SER A 15 16.49 7.60 -6.28
CA SER A 15 16.71 8.51 -7.41
C SER A 15 16.77 7.81 -8.77
N PHE A 16 16.95 6.49 -8.80
CA PHE A 16 16.93 5.64 -10.01
C PHE A 16 15.62 4.86 -10.18
N SER A 17 14.64 5.10 -9.34
CA SER A 17 13.37 4.35 -9.36
C SER A 17 12.26 5.17 -9.99
N ASP A 18 11.37 4.51 -10.75
CA ASP A 18 10.14 5.12 -11.29
C ASP A 18 8.97 5.00 -10.31
N ILE A 19 8.98 3.98 -9.45
CA ILE A 19 7.90 3.69 -8.51
C ILE A 19 8.49 3.45 -7.12
N ALA A 20 7.93 4.10 -6.11
CA ALA A 20 8.22 3.83 -4.70
C ALA A 20 6.98 3.21 -4.04
N ILE A 21 7.19 2.11 -3.31
CA ILE A 21 6.14 1.44 -2.53
C ILE A 21 6.65 1.31 -1.10
N GLY A 22 5.84 1.69 -0.13
CA GLY A 22 6.20 1.64 1.28
C GLY A 22 4.98 1.48 2.18
N ASN A 23 5.22 1.60 3.45
CA ASN A 23 4.19 1.64 4.48
C ASN A 23 4.20 3.02 5.19
N GLU A 24 3.36 3.15 6.20
CA GLU A 24 3.16 4.37 6.96
C GLU A 24 4.43 4.93 7.65
N GLU A 25 5.41 4.09 7.94
CA GLU A 25 6.62 4.47 8.68
C GLU A 25 7.84 4.72 7.78
N ASP A 26 7.81 4.20 6.54
CA ASP A 26 9.01 4.19 5.69
C ASP A 26 9.45 5.61 5.29
N ALA A 27 8.52 6.50 4.96
CA ALA A 27 8.84 7.86 4.56
C ALA A 27 9.48 8.66 5.71
N GLU A 28 8.99 8.50 6.93
CA GLU A 28 9.56 9.16 8.11
C GLU A 28 10.91 8.57 8.48
N LYS A 29 11.01 7.24 8.60
CA LYS A 29 12.23 6.57 9.05
C LYS A 29 13.38 6.67 8.06
N VAL A 30 13.09 6.65 6.76
CA VAL A 30 14.10 6.62 5.71
C VAL A 30 14.45 8.02 5.23
N PHE A 31 13.46 8.89 5.06
CA PHE A 31 13.65 10.20 4.43
C PHE A 31 13.43 11.38 5.38
N GLY A 32 12.95 11.13 6.60
CA GLY A 32 12.58 12.16 7.57
C GLY A 32 11.35 12.96 7.17
N ILE A 33 10.55 12.45 6.23
CA ILE A 33 9.33 13.11 5.76
C ILE A 33 8.17 12.64 6.63
N LYS A 34 7.74 13.52 7.53
CA LYS A 34 6.61 13.27 8.44
C LYS A 34 5.37 14.01 7.95
N ALA A 35 4.25 13.33 7.94
CA ALA A 35 2.96 13.99 7.73
C ALA A 35 2.72 15.03 8.83
N PRO A 36 2.10 16.18 8.52
CA PRO A 36 1.68 17.13 9.55
C PRO A 36 0.80 16.41 10.59
N ASP A 37 0.95 16.79 11.88
CA ASP A 37 0.10 16.26 12.95
C ASP A 37 -1.37 16.60 12.65
N VAL A 38 -2.08 15.63 12.11
CA VAL A 38 -3.52 15.73 11.88
C VAL A 38 -4.18 14.97 13.02
N ASN A 39 -5.01 15.63 13.79
CA ASN A 39 -5.81 15.00 14.86
C ASN A 39 -6.58 13.81 14.26
N VAL A 40 -6.16 12.61 14.64
CA VAL A 40 -6.63 11.33 14.07
C VAL A 40 -8.06 11.07 14.55
N THR A 41 -9.01 11.55 13.81
CA THR A 41 -10.38 11.07 13.88
C THR A 41 -10.78 10.55 12.50
N ALA A 42 -10.68 9.22 12.34
CA ALA A 42 -11.16 8.37 11.26
C ALA A 42 -10.51 8.56 9.86
N GLY A 43 -10.12 7.47 9.25
CA GLY A 43 -9.71 7.09 7.88
C GLY A 43 -9.54 8.14 6.76
N LYS A 44 -10.28 9.23 6.77
CA LYS A 44 -10.18 10.29 5.77
C LYS A 44 -8.96 11.20 5.99
N VAL A 45 -8.55 11.34 7.22
CA VAL A 45 -7.41 12.15 7.65
C VAL A 45 -6.09 11.48 7.30
N GLU A 46 -6.04 10.16 7.33
CA GLU A 46 -4.87 9.38 6.92
C GLU A 46 -4.55 9.59 5.43
N ALA A 47 -5.54 9.53 4.55
CA ALA A 47 -5.33 9.67 3.11
C ALA A 47 -4.73 11.06 2.75
N ASP A 48 -5.18 12.13 3.39
CA ASP A 48 -4.65 13.48 3.14
C ASP A 48 -3.22 13.65 3.68
N ALA A 49 -2.90 13.01 4.79
CA ALA A 49 -1.54 12.96 5.31
C ALA A 49 -0.59 12.27 4.32
N TYR A 50 -1.01 11.16 3.71
CA TYR A 50 -0.21 10.47 2.69
C TYR A 50 -0.13 11.22 1.37
N ARG A 51 -1.12 12.01 1.02
CA ARG A 51 -1.03 12.94 -0.12
C ARG A 51 0.11 13.94 0.07
N TYR A 52 0.24 14.51 1.27
CA TYR A 52 1.35 15.39 1.61
C TYR A 52 2.70 14.67 1.50
N VAL A 53 2.83 13.49 2.12
CA VAL A 53 4.07 12.69 2.08
C VAL A 53 4.47 12.33 0.65
N ALA A 54 3.51 11.90 -0.19
CA ALA A 54 3.77 11.62 -1.60
C ALA A 54 4.23 12.86 -2.37
N GLY A 55 3.63 14.02 -2.08
CA GLY A 55 4.04 15.30 -2.66
C GLY A 55 5.48 15.65 -2.32
N GLU A 56 5.88 15.55 -1.06
CA GLU A 56 7.26 15.80 -0.61
C GLU A 56 8.25 14.81 -1.25
N LEU A 57 7.91 13.52 -1.32
CA LEU A 57 8.75 12.52 -1.99
C LEU A 57 8.89 12.81 -3.49
N SER A 58 7.82 13.15 -4.18
CA SER A 58 7.87 13.48 -5.62
C SER A 58 8.67 14.76 -5.91
N ALA A 59 8.59 15.75 -5.04
CA ALA A 59 9.38 16.95 -5.13
C ALA A 59 10.88 16.68 -4.90
N ARG A 60 11.20 15.76 -4.00
CA ARG A 60 12.58 15.37 -3.69
C ARG A 60 13.20 14.44 -4.73
N PHE A 61 12.42 13.56 -5.33
CA PHE A 61 12.86 12.53 -6.28
C PHE A 61 12.09 12.66 -7.59
N SER A 62 12.60 13.47 -8.51
CA SER A 62 11.95 13.79 -9.79
C SER A 62 11.84 12.58 -10.75
N SER A 63 12.54 11.48 -10.48
CA SER A 63 12.41 10.20 -11.21
C SER A 63 11.11 9.48 -10.87
N LEU A 64 10.56 9.68 -9.66
CA LEU A 64 9.36 8.98 -9.21
C LEU A 64 8.11 9.46 -9.98
N ARG A 65 7.49 8.54 -10.70
CA ARG A 65 6.22 8.73 -11.41
C ARG A 65 5.03 8.31 -10.56
N SER A 66 5.23 7.27 -9.73
CA SER A 66 4.19 6.74 -8.86
C SER A 66 4.74 6.47 -7.47
N ILE A 67 3.94 6.79 -6.45
CA ILE A 67 4.26 6.54 -5.04
C ILE A 67 3.03 5.90 -4.39
N SER A 68 3.21 4.76 -3.74
CA SER A 68 2.10 4.05 -3.12
C SER A 68 2.42 3.64 -1.69
N PHE A 69 1.41 3.72 -0.82
CA PHE A 69 1.52 3.29 0.57
C PHE A 69 0.40 2.31 0.90
N THR A 70 0.77 1.26 1.64
CA THR A 70 -0.20 0.43 2.34
C THR A 70 -0.66 1.15 3.60
N LEU A 71 -1.95 1.08 3.89
CA LEU A 71 -2.55 1.65 5.09
C LEU A 71 -3.08 0.51 5.97
N ARG A 72 -2.53 0.38 7.17
CA ARG A 72 -2.88 -0.68 8.10
C ARG A 72 -3.35 -0.11 9.43
N GLY A 73 -4.59 -0.39 9.81
CA GLY A 73 -5.09 -0.18 11.15
C GLY A 73 -5.01 -1.48 11.96
N SER A 74 -4.33 -1.48 13.11
CA SER A 74 -4.24 -2.65 13.99
C SER A 74 -5.32 -2.57 15.06
N VAL A 75 -6.33 -3.43 14.97
CA VAL A 75 -7.42 -3.55 15.95
C VAL A 75 -7.05 -4.57 17.01
N SER A 76 -6.51 -5.73 16.60
CA SER A 76 -5.98 -6.78 17.49
C SER A 76 -4.90 -7.60 16.79
N ALA A 77 -4.38 -8.63 17.49
CA ALA A 77 -3.39 -9.53 16.91
C ALA A 77 -3.89 -10.28 15.65
N SER A 78 -5.19 -10.52 15.53
CA SER A 78 -5.81 -11.24 14.41
C SER A 78 -6.80 -10.42 13.61
N HIS A 79 -6.90 -9.10 13.88
CA HIS A 79 -7.85 -8.20 13.24
C HIS A 79 -7.17 -6.89 12.84
N ASN A 80 -7.12 -6.62 11.55
CA ASN A 80 -6.60 -5.38 10.98
C ASN A 80 -7.61 -4.78 10.00
N THR A 81 -7.60 -3.45 9.88
CA THR A 81 -8.09 -2.81 8.66
C THR A 81 -6.96 -2.72 7.65
N TRP A 82 -7.30 -2.77 6.36
CA TRP A 82 -6.34 -2.77 5.27
C TRP A 82 -6.84 -1.96 4.10
N SER A 83 -6.01 -1.04 3.63
CA SER A 83 -6.28 -0.18 2.48
C SER A 83 -4.95 0.21 1.82
N GLY A 84 -5.00 1.14 0.89
CA GLY A 84 -3.82 1.72 0.26
C GLY A 84 -4.14 3.00 -0.48
N VAL A 85 -3.09 3.76 -0.77
CA VAL A 85 -3.14 4.97 -1.56
C VAL A 85 -2.11 4.92 -2.68
N LEU A 86 -2.38 5.62 -3.76
CA LEU A 86 -1.48 5.78 -4.90
C LEU A 86 -1.47 7.26 -5.32
N TRP A 87 -0.30 7.86 -5.32
CA TRP A 87 -0.02 9.08 -6.05
C TRP A 87 0.59 8.71 -7.42
N ASP A 88 0.06 9.24 -8.51
CA ASP A 88 0.57 9.01 -9.85
C ASP A 88 0.55 10.33 -10.64
N GLN A 89 1.73 10.89 -10.91
CA GLN A 89 1.92 12.10 -11.70
C GLN A 89 0.99 13.27 -11.31
N GLY A 90 0.81 13.51 -10.02
CA GLY A 90 -0.03 14.59 -9.47
C GLY A 90 -1.46 14.18 -9.11
N ALA A 91 -1.98 13.07 -9.66
CA ALA A 91 -3.26 12.51 -9.26
C ALA A 91 -3.10 11.63 -8.00
N PHE A 92 -4.12 11.61 -7.13
CA PHE A 92 -4.09 10.83 -5.90
C PHE A 92 -5.35 9.96 -5.78
N TYR A 93 -5.13 8.68 -5.54
CA TYR A 93 -6.14 7.64 -5.47
C TYR A 93 -6.14 7.00 -4.09
N THR A 94 -7.32 6.63 -3.60
CA THR A 94 -7.51 5.91 -2.34
C THR A 94 -8.32 4.66 -2.61
N ALA A 95 -7.87 3.51 -2.15
CA ALA A 95 -8.61 2.27 -2.25
C ALA A 95 -9.69 2.14 -1.17
N PRO A 96 -10.72 1.30 -1.38
CA PRO A 96 -11.61 0.88 -0.32
C PRO A 96 -10.85 0.24 0.84
N GLN A 97 -11.39 0.41 2.06
CA GLN A 97 -10.85 -0.25 3.24
C GLN A 97 -11.49 -1.63 3.40
N PHE A 98 -10.66 -2.64 3.62
CA PHE A 98 -11.08 -3.99 3.99
C PHE A 98 -10.92 -4.20 5.49
N ASP A 99 -11.82 -4.96 6.07
CA ASP A 99 -11.79 -5.38 7.47
C ASP A 99 -11.40 -6.87 7.53
N ILE A 100 -10.15 -7.14 7.94
CA ILE A 100 -9.59 -8.49 7.98
C ILE A 100 -9.69 -9.01 9.40
N THR A 101 -10.77 -9.70 9.72
CA THR A 101 -11.11 -10.14 11.08
C THR A 101 -10.42 -11.43 11.51
N HIS A 102 -9.87 -12.21 10.57
CA HIS A 102 -9.21 -13.48 10.83
C HIS A 102 -7.92 -13.59 10.02
N ILE A 103 -6.86 -13.02 10.54
CA ILE A 103 -5.54 -13.09 9.91
C ILE A 103 -4.93 -14.47 10.20
N VAL A 104 -4.61 -15.22 9.13
CA VAL A 104 -3.87 -16.48 9.19
C VAL A 104 -2.37 -16.20 9.23
N ASP A 105 -1.89 -15.33 8.32
CA ASP A 105 -0.47 -14.95 8.25
C ASP A 105 -0.32 -13.54 7.66
N ARG A 106 0.61 -12.76 8.23
CA ARG A 106 0.92 -11.40 7.78
C ARG A 106 2.13 -11.33 6.86
N VAL A 107 2.96 -12.39 6.86
CA VAL A 107 4.17 -12.44 6.04
C VAL A 107 3.78 -12.40 4.55
N GLY A 108 4.49 -11.61 3.76
CA GLY A 108 4.21 -11.45 2.33
C GLY A 108 3.04 -10.52 1.97
N GLY A 109 2.34 -9.90 2.95
CA GLY A 109 1.24 -8.96 2.66
C GLY A 109 1.71 -7.74 1.86
N GLY A 110 2.87 -7.15 2.21
CA GLY A 110 3.48 -6.04 1.47
C GLY A 110 3.94 -6.44 0.07
N ASP A 111 4.54 -7.64 -0.06
CA ASP A 111 4.97 -8.18 -1.36
C ASP A 111 3.79 -8.49 -2.27
N ALA A 112 2.70 -9.03 -1.72
CA ALA A 112 1.45 -9.24 -2.43
C ALA A 112 0.81 -7.92 -2.91
N PHE A 113 0.88 -6.86 -2.09
CA PHE A 113 0.46 -5.52 -2.50
C PHE A 113 1.32 -5.01 -3.67
N SER A 114 2.64 -5.10 -3.54
CA SER A 114 3.58 -4.64 -4.57
C SER A 114 3.39 -5.37 -5.88
N ALA A 115 3.29 -6.70 -5.84
CA ALA A 115 3.03 -7.54 -7.01
C ALA A 115 1.68 -7.21 -7.65
N GLY A 116 0.63 -7.06 -6.82
CA GLY A 116 -0.70 -6.67 -7.29
C GLY A 116 -0.74 -5.29 -7.92
N LEU A 117 0.01 -4.31 -7.37
CA LEU A 117 0.11 -2.97 -7.95
C LEU A 117 0.82 -3.00 -9.31
N ILE A 118 1.94 -3.70 -9.41
CA ILE A 118 2.68 -3.85 -10.67
C ILE A 118 1.79 -4.51 -11.73
N TYR A 119 1.14 -5.63 -11.39
CA TYR A 119 0.20 -6.29 -12.27
C TYR A 119 -0.92 -5.35 -12.73
N GLY A 120 -1.54 -4.65 -11.78
CA GLY A 120 -2.63 -3.72 -12.05
C GLY A 120 -2.23 -2.57 -12.96
N LEU A 121 -1.05 -1.96 -12.73
CA LEU A 121 -0.52 -0.87 -13.54
C LEU A 121 -0.20 -1.30 -14.98
N LEU A 122 0.16 -2.57 -15.19
CA LEU A 122 0.45 -3.13 -16.51
C LEU A 122 -0.81 -3.60 -17.23
N THR A 123 -1.88 -3.95 -16.50
CA THR A 123 -3.07 -4.61 -17.05
C THR A 123 -4.24 -3.66 -17.23
N TYR A 124 -4.46 -2.75 -16.26
CA TYR A 124 -5.63 -1.88 -16.26
C TYR A 124 -5.26 -0.45 -16.70
N PRO A 125 -6.04 0.17 -17.59
CA PRO A 125 -5.85 1.57 -17.96
C PRO A 125 -6.08 2.53 -16.77
N GLU A 126 -7.03 2.19 -15.89
CA GLU A 126 -7.43 3.05 -14.76
C GLU A 126 -6.54 2.79 -13.53
N LYS A 127 -5.84 3.82 -13.08
CA LYS A 127 -4.97 3.76 -11.89
C LYS A 127 -5.73 3.37 -10.61
N GLN A 128 -6.98 3.83 -10.48
CA GLN A 128 -7.84 3.43 -9.37
C GLN A 128 -8.07 1.93 -9.34
N LYS A 129 -8.32 1.31 -10.51
CA LYS A 129 -8.52 -0.14 -10.60
C LYS A 129 -7.24 -0.90 -10.27
N ALA A 130 -6.08 -0.41 -10.71
CA ALA A 130 -4.77 -0.99 -10.37
C ALA A 130 -4.53 -0.98 -8.85
N LEU A 131 -4.82 0.14 -8.19
CA LEU A 131 -4.70 0.25 -6.73
C LEU A 131 -5.67 -0.69 -6.00
N ASN A 132 -6.94 -0.74 -6.43
CA ASN A 132 -7.94 -1.62 -5.84
C ASN A 132 -7.52 -3.09 -5.94
N PHE A 133 -6.94 -3.50 -7.09
CA PHE A 133 -6.40 -4.84 -7.29
C PHE A 133 -5.27 -5.15 -6.32
N ALA A 134 -4.33 -4.22 -6.13
CA ALA A 134 -3.22 -4.38 -5.20
C ALA A 134 -3.69 -4.61 -3.76
N VAL A 135 -4.65 -3.79 -3.30
CA VAL A 135 -5.21 -3.89 -1.96
C VAL A 135 -5.98 -5.21 -1.78
N ALA A 136 -6.79 -5.60 -2.76
CA ALA A 136 -7.54 -6.87 -2.71
C ALA A 136 -6.62 -8.09 -2.71
N ALA A 137 -5.58 -8.11 -3.56
CA ALA A 137 -4.59 -9.18 -3.61
C ALA A 137 -3.86 -9.35 -2.27
N SER A 138 -3.45 -8.25 -1.64
CA SER A 138 -2.80 -8.30 -0.35
C SER A 138 -3.76 -8.60 0.80
N CYS A 139 -5.03 -8.19 0.71
CA CYS A 139 -6.06 -8.57 1.66
C CYS A 139 -6.24 -10.11 1.67
N LEU A 140 -6.38 -10.73 0.51
CA LEU A 140 -6.48 -12.20 0.38
C LEU A 140 -5.24 -12.91 0.90
N LYS A 141 -4.03 -12.33 0.73
CA LYS A 141 -2.78 -12.91 1.26
C LYS A 141 -2.86 -13.14 2.76
N HIS A 142 -3.50 -12.27 3.51
CA HIS A 142 -3.64 -12.44 4.97
C HIS A 142 -4.44 -13.68 5.38
N THR A 143 -5.15 -14.33 4.46
CA THR A 143 -5.89 -15.58 4.69
C THR A 143 -5.11 -16.83 4.31
N ILE A 144 -3.85 -16.69 3.88
CA ILE A 144 -3.00 -17.78 3.39
C ILE A 144 -1.77 -17.88 4.28
N SER A 145 -1.45 -19.10 4.73
CA SER A 145 -0.24 -19.39 5.50
C SER A 145 1.01 -19.32 4.63
N GLY A 146 2.11 -18.85 5.20
CA GLY A 146 3.40 -18.70 4.53
C GLY A 146 3.51 -17.42 3.72
N ASP A 147 4.64 -17.24 3.06
CA ASP A 147 5.03 -16.01 2.40
C ASP A 147 4.35 -15.80 1.03
N PHE A 148 4.19 -16.87 0.27
CA PHE A 148 3.67 -16.81 -1.10
C PHE A 148 2.19 -16.49 -1.17
N ASN A 149 1.83 -15.56 -2.07
CA ASN A 149 0.43 -15.31 -2.39
C ASN A 149 -0.05 -16.32 -3.44
N MET A 150 -0.97 -17.20 -3.04
CA MET A 150 -1.51 -18.30 -3.86
C MET A 150 -2.85 -17.97 -4.50
N VAL A 151 -3.25 -16.68 -4.54
CA VAL A 151 -4.52 -16.27 -5.13
C VAL A 151 -4.43 -16.15 -6.64
N THR A 152 -5.55 -16.41 -7.30
CA THR A 152 -5.73 -16.18 -8.74
C THR A 152 -6.23 -14.76 -9.02
N VAL A 153 -6.03 -14.28 -10.23
CA VAL A 153 -6.58 -12.98 -10.70
C VAL A 153 -8.09 -12.92 -10.51
N GLY A 154 -8.79 -14.02 -10.82
CA GLY A 154 -10.25 -14.09 -10.69
C GLY A 154 -10.74 -13.93 -9.24
N GLU A 155 -10.04 -14.52 -8.26
CA GLU A 155 -10.38 -14.35 -6.84
C GLU A 155 -10.16 -12.90 -6.38
N VAL A 156 -9.08 -12.26 -6.84
CA VAL A 156 -8.82 -10.85 -6.55
C VAL A 156 -9.90 -9.95 -7.16
N GLU A 157 -10.26 -10.17 -8.43
CA GLU A 157 -11.30 -9.39 -9.10
C GLU A 157 -12.67 -9.61 -8.47
N GLN A 158 -12.97 -10.81 -7.99
CA GLN A 158 -14.19 -11.10 -7.25
C GLN A 158 -14.26 -10.31 -5.94
N LEU A 159 -13.16 -10.25 -5.18
CA LEU A 159 -13.11 -9.44 -3.96
C LEU A 159 -13.27 -7.95 -4.27
N MET A 160 -12.65 -7.46 -5.36
CA MET A 160 -12.80 -6.07 -5.80
C MET A 160 -14.25 -5.71 -6.17
N ALA A 161 -15.01 -6.64 -6.75
CA ALA A 161 -16.40 -6.43 -7.15
C ALA A 161 -17.39 -6.48 -5.97
N GLY A 162 -16.94 -6.96 -4.82
CA GLY A 162 -17.73 -6.97 -3.58
C GLY A 162 -17.92 -5.58 -2.99
N ASP A 163 -18.87 -5.48 -2.07
CA ASP A 163 -19.26 -4.23 -1.40
C ASP A 163 -18.26 -3.73 -0.33
N GLY A 164 -17.04 -4.26 -0.32
CA GLY A 164 -16.03 -3.95 0.70
C GLY A 164 -16.31 -4.54 2.08
N SER A 165 -17.36 -5.38 2.21
CA SER A 165 -17.73 -6.02 3.49
C SER A 165 -16.69 -7.03 3.99
N GLY A 166 -15.62 -7.26 3.21
CA GLY A 166 -14.52 -8.16 3.58
C GLY A 166 -14.92 -9.65 3.66
N ARG A 167 -16.12 -10.01 3.25
CA ARG A 167 -16.54 -11.40 3.19
C ARG A 167 -15.95 -12.08 1.96
N VAL A 168 -14.88 -12.83 2.18
CA VAL A 168 -14.37 -13.78 1.18
C VAL A 168 -15.34 -14.95 1.13
N SER A 169 -16.23 -14.99 0.14
CA SER A 169 -16.96 -16.22 -0.19
C SER A 169 -16.03 -17.10 -1.03
N ARG A 170 -15.73 -18.27 -0.54
CA ARG A 170 -15.07 -19.34 -1.29
C ARG A 170 -16.09 -20.18 -2.03
#